data_0877f9ad36cfac96e626ea4fcd939630
#
_entry.id   0877f9ad36cfac96e626ea4fcd939630
#
_cell.length_a   1.000
_cell.length_b   1.000
_cell.length_c   1.000
_cell.angle_alpha   90.00
_cell.angle_beta   90.00
_cell.angle_gamma   90.00
#
_symmetry.space_group_name_H-M   'P 1'
#
loop_
_entity.id
_entity.type
_entity.pdbx_description
1 polymer ?
#
loop_
_entity_poly.entity_id
_entity_poly.type
_entity_poly.pdbx_seq_one_letter_code
_entity_poly.pdbx_strand_id
1 'polypeptide(L)'
;MNSYLLFKSLHLIAVISWMAGLLYLPRIFVYHVENIEKKDAIEIFEIMERKLYFYIMRPAMIATWFFGIILIYINGFEIFSHLWMHIKLGLVVILTIYHEYLGSCLKSLKLKTNTKTPKFFRIINEVPTIILIFIIFIVIFKPI
;
A
#
# COMPACT_ATOMS: atom_id res chain seq x y z
N MET A 1 -11.63 10.20 27.46
CA MET A 1 -11.57 9.60 26.12
C MET A 1 -10.42 8.62 26.03
N ASN A 2 -10.65 7.52 25.40
CA ASN A 2 -9.63 6.46 25.29
C ASN A 2 -8.67 6.78 24.13
N SER A 3 -7.42 7.12 24.46
CA SER A 3 -6.39 7.42 23.46
C SER A 3 -6.13 6.23 22.54
N TYR A 4 -6.19 5.02 23.08
CA TYR A 4 -6.00 3.79 22.28
C TYR A 4 -7.03 3.70 21.16
N LEU A 5 -8.31 3.94 21.46
CA LEU A 5 -9.37 3.87 20.46
C LEU A 5 -9.23 4.96 19.40
N LEU A 6 -8.78 6.15 19.81
CA LEU A 6 -8.54 7.24 18.87
C LEU A 6 -7.42 6.87 17.88
N PHE A 7 -6.26 6.46 18.39
CA PHE A 7 -5.13 6.12 17.52
C PHE A 7 -5.38 4.87 16.70
N LYS A 8 -6.14 3.91 17.24
CA LYS A 8 -6.56 2.74 16.46
C LYS A 8 -7.45 3.14 15.28
N SER A 9 -8.37 4.07 15.50
CA SER A 9 -9.24 4.58 14.43
C SER A 9 -8.45 5.30 13.36
N LEU A 10 -7.51 6.15 13.76
CA LEU A 10 -6.64 6.87 12.82
C LEU A 10 -5.75 5.90 12.03
N HIS A 11 -5.24 4.87 12.70
CA HIS A 11 -4.44 3.83 12.06
C HIS A 11 -5.26 3.09 11.00
N LEU A 12 -6.49 2.71 11.31
CA LEU A 12 -7.36 2.01 10.36
C LEU A 12 -7.70 2.89 9.15
N ILE A 13 -7.97 4.17 9.36
CA ILE A 13 -8.22 5.11 8.27
C ILE A 13 -7.00 5.19 7.35
N ALA A 14 -5.81 5.29 7.92
CA ALA A 14 -4.57 5.34 7.14
C ALA A 14 -4.35 4.04 6.36
N VAL A 15 -4.57 2.88 6.99
CA VAL A 15 -4.43 1.57 6.35
C VAL A 15 -5.39 1.44 5.17
N ILE A 16 -6.66 1.79 5.36
CA ILE A 16 -7.66 1.71 4.31
C ILE A 16 -7.29 2.59 3.13
N SER A 17 -6.86 3.83 3.39
CA SER A 17 -6.44 4.76 2.35
C SER A 17 -5.22 4.24 1.58
N TRP A 18 -4.23 3.71 2.28
CA TRP A 18 -3.04 3.15 1.67
C TRP A 18 -3.36 1.93 0.81
N MET A 19 -4.17 1.01 1.34
CA MET A 19 -4.56 -0.20 0.62
C MET A 19 -5.38 0.12 -0.62
N ALA A 20 -6.28 1.10 -0.54
CA ALA A 20 -7.05 1.55 -1.70
C ALA A 20 -6.11 1.99 -2.84
N GLY A 21 -5.08 2.76 -2.52
CA GLY A 21 -4.09 3.19 -3.49
C GLY A 21 -3.27 2.03 -4.04
N LEU A 22 -2.79 1.15 -3.17
CA LEU A 22 -2.01 -0.02 -3.59
C LEU A 22 -2.78 -0.95 -4.52
N LEU A 23 -4.09 -1.05 -4.34
CA LEU A 23 -4.95 -1.90 -5.16
C LEU A 23 -5.35 -1.22 -6.48
N TYR A 24 -5.28 0.10 -6.53
CA TYR A 24 -5.75 0.83 -7.71
C TYR A 24 -4.62 1.25 -8.65
N LEU A 25 -3.48 1.64 -8.13
CA LEU A 25 -2.38 2.17 -8.95
C LEU A 25 -1.93 1.22 -10.07
N PRO A 26 -1.74 -0.10 -9.82
CA PRO A 26 -1.37 -1.00 -10.91
C PRO A 26 -2.41 -1.08 -12.01
N ARG A 27 -3.69 -0.89 -11.69
CA ARG A 27 -4.77 -0.85 -12.69
C ARG A 27 -4.62 0.35 -13.62
N ILE A 28 -4.23 1.49 -13.06
CA ILE A 28 -3.95 2.68 -13.87
C ILE A 28 -2.76 2.40 -14.79
N PHE A 29 -1.73 1.73 -14.29
CA PHE A 29 -0.58 1.35 -15.10
C PHE A 29 -0.97 0.46 -16.28
N VAL A 30 -1.93 -0.47 -16.08
CA VAL A 30 -2.44 -1.31 -17.17
C VAL A 30 -2.99 -0.44 -18.30
N TYR A 31 -3.87 0.50 -17.96
CA TYR A 31 -4.47 1.39 -18.95
C TYR A 31 -3.43 2.32 -19.58
N HIS A 32 -2.46 2.78 -18.80
CA HIS A 32 -1.38 3.60 -19.30
C HIS A 32 -0.62 2.88 -20.43
N VAL A 33 -0.20 1.63 -20.16
CA VAL A 33 0.55 0.85 -21.15
C VAL A 33 -0.29 0.48 -22.35
N GLU A 34 -1.57 0.13 -22.15
CA GLU A 34 -2.48 -0.22 -23.24
C GLU A 34 -2.76 0.94 -24.18
N ASN A 35 -2.64 2.18 -23.70
CA ASN A 35 -2.95 3.38 -24.45
C ASN A 35 -1.70 4.24 -24.72
N ILE A 36 -0.54 3.59 -24.79
CA ILE A 36 0.75 4.29 -24.88
C ILE A 36 0.86 5.22 -26.10
N GLU A 37 0.13 4.95 -27.15
CA GLU A 37 0.14 5.75 -28.38
C GLU A 37 -0.84 6.94 -28.35
N LYS A 38 -1.70 6.99 -27.32
CA LYS A 38 -2.71 8.03 -27.18
C LYS A 38 -2.22 9.12 -26.22
N LYS A 39 -1.60 10.16 -26.76
CA LYS A 39 -0.97 11.22 -25.96
C LYS A 39 -1.90 11.86 -24.93
N ASP A 40 -3.13 12.16 -25.31
CA ASP A 40 -4.09 12.78 -24.39
C ASP A 40 -4.45 11.88 -23.23
N ALA A 41 -4.61 10.58 -23.49
CA ALA A 41 -4.87 9.60 -22.44
C ALA A 41 -3.68 9.46 -21.50
N ILE A 42 -2.46 9.43 -22.05
CA ILE A 42 -1.24 9.32 -21.27
C ILE A 42 -1.07 10.50 -20.32
N GLU A 43 -1.35 11.71 -20.75
CA GLU A 43 -1.29 12.89 -19.90
C GLU A 43 -2.22 12.77 -18.70
N ILE A 44 -3.46 12.29 -18.94
CA ILE A 44 -4.44 12.08 -17.88
C ILE A 44 -3.96 10.99 -16.91
N PHE A 45 -3.49 9.86 -17.43
CA PHE A 45 -3.01 8.76 -16.58
C PHE A 45 -1.79 9.17 -15.73
N GLU A 46 -0.88 9.94 -16.31
CA GLU A 46 0.27 10.43 -15.55
C GLU A 46 -0.14 11.34 -14.38
N ILE A 47 -1.15 12.19 -14.59
CA ILE A 47 -1.70 13.03 -13.52
C ILE A 47 -2.34 12.17 -12.44
N MET A 48 -3.16 11.18 -12.83
CA MET A 48 -3.83 10.28 -11.89
C MET A 48 -2.82 9.48 -11.06
N GLU A 49 -1.81 8.92 -11.72
CA GLU A 49 -0.76 8.13 -11.08
C GLU A 49 0.02 8.96 -10.06
N ARG A 50 0.43 10.16 -10.46
CA ARG A 50 1.21 11.05 -9.61
C ARG A 50 0.43 11.48 -8.38
N LYS A 51 -0.83 11.90 -8.59
CA LYS A 51 -1.68 12.35 -7.47
C LYS A 51 -2.02 11.21 -6.54
N LEU A 52 -2.33 10.04 -7.07
CA LEU A 52 -2.63 8.88 -6.24
C LEU A 52 -1.41 8.49 -5.40
N TYR A 53 -0.24 8.40 -6.02
CA TYR A 53 0.98 7.96 -5.33
C TYR A 53 1.47 8.98 -4.32
N PHE A 54 1.64 10.25 -4.72
CA PHE A 54 2.28 11.25 -3.86
C PHE A 54 1.31 11.93 -2.89
N TYR A 55 0.03 12.04 -3.23
CA TYR A 55 -0.93 12.78 -2.39
C TYR A 55 -1.78 11.87 -1.51
N ILE A 56 -1.93 10.61 -1.85
CA ILE A 56 -2.76 9.66 -1.09
C ILE A 56 -1.93 8.52 -0.52
N MET A 57 -1.22 7.79 -1.37
CA MET A 57 -0.51 6.57 -0.96
C MET A 57 0.66 6.85 -0.01
N ARG A 58 1.53 7.77 -0.38
CA ARG A 58 2.71 8.06 0.44
C ARG A 58 2.35 8.64 1.81
N PRO A 59 1.48 9.66 1.90
CA PRO A 59 1.02 10.14 3.21
C PRO A 59 0.32 9.05 4.02
N ALA A 60 -0.51 8.23 3.37
CA ALA A 60 -1.21 7.15 4.05
C ALA A 60 -0.26 6.08 4.56
N MET A 61 0.78 5.73 3.81
CA MET A 61 1.80 4.79 4.26
C MET A 61 2.52 5.32 5.49
N ILE A 62 2.95 6.58 5.44
CA ILE A 62 3.64 7.22 6.57
C ILE A 62 2.73 7.24 7.79
N ALA A 63 1.46 7.63 7.62
CA ALA A 63 0.49 7.66 8.71
C ALA A 63 0.24 6.25 9.28
N THR A 64 0.19 5.23 8.43
CA THR A 64 0.02 3.85 8.87
C THR A 64 1.14 3.42 9.81
N TRP A 65 2.39 3.68 9.43
CA TRP A 65 3.54 3.36 10.28
C TRP A 65 3.55 4.20 11.55
N PHE A 66 3.29 5.50 11.43
CA PHE A 66 3.29 6.41 12.57
C PHE A 66 2.27 5.98 13.63
N PHE A 67 1.03 5.80 13.24
CA PHE A 67 -0.03 5.41 14.18
C PHE A 67 0.15 3.98 14.66
N GLY A 68 0.69 3.09 13.82
CA GLY A 68 1.00 1.74 14.23
C GLY A 68 2.06 1.69 15.33
N ILE A 69 3.10 2.49 15.21
CA ILE A 69 4.15 2.61 16.24
C ILE A 69 3.57 3.18 17.54
N ILE A 70 2.71 4.19 17.45
CA ILE A 70 2.04 4.75 18.62
C ILE A 70 1.21 3.68 19.33
N LEU A 71 0.48 2.86 18.58
CA LEU A 71 -0.33 1.77 19.16
C LEU A 71 0.55 0.74 19.89
N ILE A 72 1.70 0.41 19.33
CA ILE A 72 2.66 -0.50 20.00
C ILE A 72 3.13 0.12 21.31
N TYR A 73 3.44 1.40 21.29
CA TYR A 73 3.87 2.11 22.51
C TYR A 73 2.78 2.11 23.59
N ILE A 74 1.53 2.37 23.20
CA ILE A 74 0.40 2.42 24.14
C ILE A 74 0.11 1.03 24.73
N ASN A 75 0.16 -0.02 23.91
CA ASN A 75 -0.11 -1.39 24.34
C ASN A 75 1.05 -2.02 25.11
N GLY A 76 2.25 -1.44 25.01
CA GLY A 76 3.45 -1.97 25.61
C GLY A 76 4.17 -2.95 24.69
N PHE A 77 5.48 -3.15 24.97
CA PHE A 77 6.32 -3.97 24.12
C PHE A 77 6.12 -5.47 24.33
N GLU A 78 5.29 -5.88 25.29
CA GLU A 78 4.93 -7.29 25.50
C GLU A 78 4.28 -7.92 24.27
N ILE A 79 3.68 -7.09 23.40
CA ILE A 79 3.06 -7.57 22.17
C ILE A 79 4.07 -8.28 21.26
N PHE A 80 5.37 -7.96 21.38
CA PHE A 80 6.41 -8.60 20.60
C PHE A 80 6.72 -10.03 21.05
N SER A 81 6.16 -10.49 22.16
CA SER A 81 6.26 -11.90 22.57
C SER A 81 5.35 -12.80 21.74
N HIS A 82 4.42 -12.22 20.98
CA HIS A 82 3.47 -12.97 20.16
C HIS A 82 3.96 -13.07 18.71
N LEU A 83 3.95 -14.28 18.18
CA LEU A 83 4.40 -14.54 16.82
C LEU A 83 3.54 -13.82 15.77
N TRP A 84 2.23 -13.67 16.02
CA TRP A 84 1.33 -13.00 15.10
C TRP A 84 1.76 -11.56 14.81
N MET A 85 2.30 -10.87 15.82
CA MET A 85 2.78 -9.50 15.63
C MET A 85 4.00 -9.47 14.72
N HIS A 86 4.92 -10.41 14.87
CA HIS A 86 6.10 -10.50 13.98
C HIS A 86 5.70 -10.78 12.54
N ILE A 87 4.76 -11.68 12.33
CA ILE A 87 4.24 -12.00 11.00
C ILE A 87 3.56 -10.77 10.39
N LYS A 88 2.72 -10.09 11.16
CA LYS A 88 2.06 -8.85 10.71
C LYS A 88 3.08 -7.81 10.28
N LEU A 89 4.08 -7.55 11.13
CA LEU A 89 5.12 -6.55 10.81
C LEU A 89 5.90 -6.94 9.56
N GLY A 90 6.23 -8.21 9.39
CA GLY A 90 6.90 -8.70 8.19
C GLY A 90 6.07 -8.46 6.94
N LEU A 91 4.77 -8.74 7.00
CA LEU A 91 3.86 -8.51 5.88
C LEU A 91 3.72 -7.02 5.56
N VAL A 92 3.70 -6.17 6.59
CA VAL A 92 3.63 -4.71 6.39
C VAL A 92 4.92 -4.19 5.74
N VAL A 93 6.08 -4.74 6.13
CA VAL A 93 7.35 -4.40 5.48
C VAL A 93 7.32 -4.80 4.00
N ILE A 94 6.80 -5.98 3.69
CA ILE A 94 6.65 -6.42 2.30
C ILE A 94 5.75 -5.46 1.52
N LEU A 95 4.64 -5.02 2.11
CA LEU A 95 3.76 -4.03 1.49
C LEU A 95 4.49 -2.71 1.24
N THR A 96 5.34 -2.28 2.17
CA THR A 96 6.12 -1.06 2.03
C THR A 96 7.11 -1.18 0.87
N ILE A 97 7.78 -2.33 0.75
CA ILE A 97 8.66 -2.62 -0.38
C ILE A 97 7.89 -2.60 -1.69
N TYR A 98 6.70 -3.21 -1.71
CA TYR A 98 5.83 -3.21 -2.87
C TYR A 98 5.41 -1.78 -3.25
N HIS A 99 5.07 -0.96 -2.27
CA HIS A 99 4.73 0.46 -2.47
C HIS A 99 5.87 1.21 -3.17
N GLU A 100 7.11 1.02 -2.68
CA GLU A 100 8.28 1.66 -3.28
C GLU A 100 8.55 1.12 -4.70
N TYR A 101 8.29 -0.16 -4.92
CA TYR A 101 8.38 -0.75 -6.26
C TYR A 101 7.39 -0.10 -7.23
N LEU A 102 6.16 0.14 -6.79
CA LEU A 102 5.17 0.85 -7.62
C LEU A 102 5.63 2.27 -7.94
N GLY A 103 6.31 2.92 -7.00
CA GLY A 103 6.92 4.24 -7.25
C GLY A 103 7.97 4.18 -8.36
N SER A 104 8.77 3.11 -8.39
CA SER A 104 9.73 2.88 -9.47
C SER A 104 9.03 2.66 -10.80
N CYS A 105 7.92 1.92 -10.81
CA CYS A 105 7.12 1.71 -12.02
C CYS A 105 6.54 3.03 -12.54
N LEU A 106 6.03 3.85 -11.63
CA LEU A 106 5.51 5.18 -11.97
C LEU A 106 6.58 6.03 -12.65
N LYS A 107 7.78 6.03 -12.08
CA LYS A 107 8.91 6.77 -12.64
C LYS A 107 9.29 6.25 -14.03
N SER A 108 9.33 4.93 -14.21
CA SER A 108 9.64 4.31 -15.50
C SER A 108 8.64 4.70 -16.57
N LEU A 109 7.35 4.72 -16.21
CA LEU A 109 6.29 5.13 -17.15
C LEU A 109 6.41 6.60 -17.50
N LYS A 110 6.70 7.45 -16.52
CA LYS A 110 6.89 8.88 -16.73
C LYS A 110 8.07 9.17 -17.66
N LEU A 111 9.18 8.46 -17.47
CA LEU A 111 10.41 8.63 -18.26
C LEU A 111 10.38 7.83 -19.57
N LYS A 112 9.29 7.10 -19.82
CA LYS A 112 9.13 6.26 -21.03
C LYS A 112 10.19 5.17 -21.15
N THR A 113 10.67 4.67 -20.01
CA THR A 113 11.65 3.58 -19.94
C THR A 113 11.01 2.26 -19.51
N ASN A 114 9.69 2.21 -19.39
CA ASN A 114 8.97 1.03 -18.96
C ASN A 114 9.11 -0.11 -19.97
N THR A 115 9.42 -1.31 -19.47
CA THR A 115 9.49 -2.54 -20.27
C THR A 115 8.41 -3.56 -19.85
N LYS A 116 7.58 -3.21 -18.86
CA LYS A 116 6.59 -4.14 -18.32
C LYS A 116 5.31 -4.13 -19.16
N THR A 117 4.67 -5.30 -19.26
CA THR A 117 3.45 -5.47 -20.04
C THR A 117 2.20 -5.18 -19.20
N PRO A 118 1.04 -4.93 -19.83
CA PRO A 118 -0.21 -4.81 -19.08
C PRO A 118 -0.52 -6.05 -18.24
N LYS A 119 -0.22 -7.23 -18.76
CA LYS A 119 -0.41 -8.49 -18.02
C LYS A 119 0.41 -8.51 -16.73
N PHE A 120 1.65 -8.02 -16.78
CA PHE A 120 2.51 -7.93 -15.59
C PHE A 120 1.83 -7.09 -14.50
N PHE A 121 1.30 -5.92 -14.85
CA PHE A 121 0.64 -5.06 -13.87
C PHE A 121 -0.66 -5.65 -13.34
N ARG A 122 -1.39 -6.42 -14.16
CA ARG A 122 -2.58 -7.13 -13.68
C ARG A 122 -2.21 -8.20 -12.65
N ILE A 123 -1.13 -8.92 -12.89
CA ILE A 123 -0.67 -9.97 -11.98
C ILE A 123 -0.19 -9.37 -10.66
N ILE A 124 0.65 -8.34 -10.70
CA ILE A 124 1.17 -7.74 -9.45
C ILE A 124 0.08 -7.07 -8.64
N ASN A 125 -1.04 -6.67 -9.26
CA ASN A 125 -2.17 -6.10 -8.53
C ASN A 125 -2.80 -7.08 -7.54
N GLU A 126 -2.57 -8.38 -7.73
CA GLU A 126 -3.05 -9.40 -6.79
C GLU A 126 -2.20 -9.50 -5.53
N VAL A 127 -0.95 -9.05 -5.57
CA VAL A 127 -0.02 -9.16 -4.43
C VAL A 127 -0.55 -8.47 -3.18
N PRO A 128 -0.95 -7.18 -3.22
CA PRO A 128 -1.45 -6.53 -2.01
C PRO A 128 -2.77 -7.14 -1.53
N THR A 129 -3.60 -7.67 -2.41
CA THR A 129 -4.85 -8.34 -2.03
C THR A 129 -4.54 -9.57 -1.17
N ILE A 130 -3.63 -10.41 -1.62
CA ILE A 130 -3.24 -11.63 -0.90
C ILE A 130 -2.64 -11.27 0.45
N ILE A 131 -1.73 -10.30 0.47
CA ILE A 131 -1.07 -9.87 1.71
C ILE A 131 -2.11 -9.30 2.69
N LEU A 132 -3.05 -8.49 2.20
CA LEU A 132 -4.11 -7.93 3.04
C LEU A 132 -4.96 -9.01 3.69
N ILE A 133 -5.33 -10.04 2.93
CA ILE A 133 -6.11 -11.16 3.45
C ILE A 133 -5.36 -11.80 4.64
N PHE A 134 -4.09 -12.10 4.48
CA PHE A 134 -3.29 -12.70 5.55
C PHE A 134 -3.16 -11.78 6.76
N ILE A 135 -2.93 -10.49 6.53
CA ILE A 135 -2.81 -9.52 7.63
C ILE A 135 -4.10 -9.48 8.45
N ILE A 136 -5.25 -9.40 7.78
CA ILE A 136 -6.54 -9.29 8.47
C ILE A 136 -6.81 -10.55 9.29
N PHE A 137 -6.60 -11.75 8.72
CA PHE A 137 -6.81 -12.98 9.47
C PHE A 137 -5.87 -13.08 10.68
N ILE A 138 -4.61 -12.72 10.52
CA ILE A 138 -3.65 -12.78 11.61
C ILE A 138 -4.01 -11.79 12.72
N VAL A 139 -4.41 -10.57 12.36
CA VAL A 139 -4.76 -9.54 13.34
C VAL A 139 -6.04 -9.87 14.09
N ILE A 140 -7.04 -10.41 13.40
CA ILE A 140 -8.34 -10.71 13.99
C ILE A 140 -8.27 -11.98 14.85
N PHE A 141 -7.70 -13.06 14.32
CA PHE A 141 -7.64 -14.35 15.03
C PHE A 141 -6.52 -14.44 16.06
N LYS A 142 -5.41 -13.75 15.83
CA LYS A 142 -4.22 -13.78 16.71
C LYS A 142 -3.86 -15.20 17.13
N PRO A 143 -3.65 -16.12 16.15
CA PRO A 143 -3.60 -17.56 16.44
C PRO A 143 -2.39 -18.02 17.24
N ILE A 144 -1.31 -17.23 17.28
CA ILE A 144 -0.04 -17.63 17.88
C ILE A 144 0.66 -16.49 18.62
#